data_52a06156ab269d199975a6cf1858ee7c
#
_entry.id   52a06156ab269d199975a6cf1858ee7c
#
_cell.length_a   1.000
_cell.length_b   1.000
_cell.length_c   1.000
_cell.angle_alpha   90.00
_cell.angle_beta   90.00
_cell.angle_gamma   90.00
#
_symmetry.space_group_name_H-M   'P 1'
#
loop_
_entity.id
_entity.type
_entity.pdbx_description
1 polymer ?
#
loop_
_entity_poly.entity_id
_entity_poly.type
_entity_poly.pdbx_seq_one_letter_code
_entity_poly.pdbx_strand_id
1 'polypeptide(L)'
;YMMNDKLDEALLSFIKVSEIDPSLAYNFGTILNTKMYLCDWSNLPHLLNQLRTKINKSLKVVNPFPLLALIDDPSLQKKASVIYANDHYPESNVLPKIEPYSKHSKIRVGYFSADFKDHPVATLTAELYELHDRSQFEIHAFSFGPDTQDEMNLRIKAGVDHFHDVQTMSN
;
A
#
# COMPACT_ATOMS: atom_id res chain seq x y z
N TYR A 1 -5.89 8.77 11.42
CA TYR A 1 -6.79 9.92 11.62
C TYR A 1 -5.95 11.12 12.00
N MET A 2 -5.45 11.86 11.01
CA MET A 2 -4.98 13.23 11.26
C MET A 2 -6.23 14.09 11.36
N MET A 3 -6.67 14.39 12.56
CA MET A 3 -7.65 15.45 12.79
C MET A 3 -6.99 16.79 12.48
N ASN A 4 -7.69 17.65 11.75
CA ASN A 4 -7.16 18.94 11.23
C ASN A 4 -6.54 19.85 12.31
N ASP A 5 -6.93 19.68 13.58
CA ASP A 5 -6.55 20.58 14.67
C ASP A 5 -5.09 20.42 15.17
N LYS A 6 -4.30 19.51 14.57
CA LYS A 6 -2.92 19.24 15.03
C LYS A 6 -1.89 19.14 13.88
N LEU A 7 -2.26 19.47 12.66
CA LEU A 7 -1.33 19.38 11.53
C LEU A 7 -0.20 20.41 11.65
N ASP A 8 -0.51 21.61 12.14
CA ASP A 8 0.49 22.66 12.38
C ASP A 8 1.50 22.23 13.45
N GLU A 9 1.02 21.67 14.57
CA GLU A 9 1.89 21.15 15.64
C GLU A 9 2.71 19.96 15.14
N ALA A 10 2.13 19.09 14.33
CA ALA A 10 2.82 17.96 13.72
C ALA A 10 3.93 18.45 12.79
N LEU A 11 3.66 19.45 11.93
CA LEU A 11 4.66 20.03 11.05
C LEU A 11 5.84 20.60 11.82
N LEU A 12 5.56 21.39 12.87
CA LEU A 12 6.61 21.94 13.74
C LEU A 12 7.46 20.84 14.38
N SER A 13 6.83 19.76 14.80
CA SER A 13 7.51 18.61 15.40
C SER A 13 8.43 17.91 14.38
N PHE A 14 7.95 17.66 13.14
CA PHE A 14 8.75 17.06 12.08
C PHE A 14 9.93 17.95 11.65
N ILE A 15 9.75 19.28 11.63
CA ILE A 15 10.83 20.24 11.37
C ILE A 15 11.87 20.15 12.49
N LYS A 16 11.42 20.14 13.74
CA LYS A 16 12.31 20.01 14.91
C LYS A 16 13.13 18.71 14.87
N VAL A 17 12.50 17.61 14.47
CA VAL A 17 13.19 16.34 14.27
C VAL A 17 14.27 16.46 13.19
N SER A 18 13.98 17.15 12.08
CA SER A 18 15.01 17.39 11.04
C SER A 18 16.20 18.23 11.50
N GLU A 19 16.00 19.10 12.50
CA GLU A 19 17.10 19.89 13.10
C GLU A 19 17.98 19.01 14.00
N ILE A 20 17.35 18.06 14.73
CA ILE A 20 18.04 17.15 15.66
C ILE A 20 18.74 16.01 14.89
N ASP A 21 18.03 15.39 13.97
CA ASP A 21 18.54 14.32 13.12
C ASP A 21 18.12 14.53 11.65
N PRO A 22 18.96 15.23 10.88
CA PRO A 22 18.70 15.45 9.44
C PRO A 22 18.71 14.18 8.60
N SER A 23 19.17 13.05 9.15
CA SER A 23 19.28 11.75 8.46
C SER A 23 18.10 10.85 8.70
N LEU A 24 17.16 11.22 9.59
CA LEU A 24 16.00 10.39 9.90
C LEU A 24 15.22 10.04 8.63
N ALA A 25 15.12 8.73 8.40
CA ALA A 25 14.48 8.18 7.21
C ALA A 25 13.02 8.66 7.08
N TYR A 26 12.62 8.99 5.85
CA TYR A 26 11.28 9.40 5.43
C TYR A 26 10.73 10.71 6.04
N ASN A 27 11.43 11.33 6.99
CA ASN A 27 10.96 12.54 7.65
C ASN A 27 10.80 13.72 6.66
N PHE A 28 11.70 13.87 5.70
CA PHE A 28 11.63 14.93 4.70
C PHE A 28 10.34 14.85 3.86
N GLY A 29 9.97 13.64 3.41
CA GLY A 29 8.72 13.40 2.70
C GLY A 29 7.48 13.63 3.57
N THR A 30 7.56 13.30 4.85
CA THR A 30 6.49 13.55 5.83
C THR A 30 6.24 15.05 5.99
N ILE A 31 7.30 15.87 6.10
CA ILE A 31 7.19 17.34 6.13
C ILE A 31 6.47 17.85 4.89
N LEU A 32 6.89 17.43 3.69
CA LEU A 32 6.26 17.85 2.44
C LEU A 32 4.79 17.45 2.36
N ASN A 33 4.46 16.23 2.74
CA ASN A 33 3.09 15.74 2.76
C ASN A 33 2.22 16.53 3.75
N THR A 34 2.74 16.83 4.94
CA THR A 34 2.02 17.64 5.95
C THR A 34 1.79 19.06 5.45
N LYS A 35 2.79 19.68 4.79
CA LYS A 35 2.62 21.00 4.15
C LYS A 35 1.51 20.99 3.09
N MET A 36 1.38 19.92 2.30
CA MET A 36 0.29 19.77 1.33
C MET A 36 -1.09 19.75 2.01
N TYR A 37 -1.24 19.02 3.10
CA TYR A 37 -2.50 19.01 3.86
C TYR A 37 -2.86 20.36 4.46
N LEU A 38 -1.86 21.16 4.80
CA LEU A 38 -2.01 22.53 5.30
C LEU A 38 -2.18 23.56 4.17
N CYS A 39 -2.14 23.14 2.90
CA CYS A 39 -2.08 24.03 1.74
C CYS A 39 -0.92 25.06 1.83
N ASP A 40 0.17 24.69 2.50
CA ASP A 40 1.37 25.51 2.58
C ASP A 40 2.32 25.20 1.40
N TRP A 41 2.24 26.02 0.40
CA TRP A 41 3.04 25.93 -0.84
C TRP A 41 4.33 26.76 -0.79
N SER A 42 4.70 27.28 0.38
CA SER A 42 5.92 28.08 0.55
C SER A 42 7.17 27.26 0.20
N ASN A 43 8.03 27.85 -0.65
CA ASN A 43 9.27 27.23 -1.13
C ASN A 43 9.10 25.86 -1.82
N LEU A 44 7.88 25.47 -2.23
CA LEU A 44 7.60 24.16 -2.80
C LEU A 44 8.53 23.79 -3.97
N PRO A 45 8.80 24.65 -4.98
CA PRO A 45 9.70 24.30 -6.07
C PRO A 45 11.09 23.91 -5.61
N HIS A 46 11.63 24.63 -4.62
CA HIS A 46 12.94 24.33 -4.03
C HIS A 46 12.94 23.00 -3.28
N LEU A 47 11.91 22.74 -2.47
CA LEU A 47 11.74 21.50 -1.73
C LEU A 47 11.59 20.28 -2.64
N LEU A 48 10.81 20.40 -3.73
CA LEU A 48 10.67 19.35 -4.74
C LEU A 48 12.00 19.07 -5.45
N ASN A 49 12.79 20.08 -5.75
CA ASN A 49 14.13 19.88 -6.34
C ASN A 49 15.07 19.15 -5.37
N GLN A 50 15.04 19.50 -4.09
CA GLN A 50 15.76 18.75 -3.06
C GLN A 50 15.30 17.30 -2.97
N LEU A 51 13.97 17.05 -3.00
CA LEU A 51 13.39 15.71 -2.97
C LEU A 51 13.89 14.86 -4.14
N ARG A 52 13.84 15.39 -5.37
CA ARG A 52 14.39 14.74 -6.58
C ARG A 52 15.86 14.39 -6.41
N THR A 53 16.65 15.33 -5.93
CA THR A 53 18.09 15.14 -5.71
C THR A 53 18.36 14.03 -4.69
N LYS A 54 17.60 14.01 -3.59
CA LYS A 54 17.75 13.01 -2.52
C LYS A 54 17.33 11.61 -3.00
N ILE A 55 16.22 11.48 -3.74
CA ILE A 55 15.80 10.21 -4.35
C ILE A 55 16.86 9.71 -5.34
N ASN A 56 17.43 10.60 -6.17
CA ASN A 56 18.50 10.25 -7.11
C ASN A 56 19.77 9.75 -6.43
N LYS A 57 20.05 10.22 -5.20
CA LYS A 57 21.12 9.69 -4.35
C LYS A 57 20.74 8.43 -3.58
N SER A 58 19.56 7.83 -3.87
CA SER A 58 19.04 6.62 -3.20
C SER A 58 18.85 6.78 -1.70
N LEU A 59 18.53 8.00 -1.23
CA LEU A 59 18.25 8.26 0.18
C LEU A 59 16.81 7.90 0.52
N LYS A 60 16.57 7.43 1.75
CA LYS A 60 15.27 7.06 2.32
C LYS A 60 14.52 8.31 2.77
N VAL A 61 13.92 9.04 1.85
CA VAL A 61 13.42 10.41 2.13
C VAL A 61 11.92 10.58 2.03
N VAL A 62 11.20 9.68 1.37
CA VAL A 62 9.76 9.80 1.15
C VAL A 62 9.12 8.42 0.98
N ASN A 63 7.92 8.27 1.54
CA ASN A 63 7.08 7.09 1.29
C ASN A 63 6.53 7.15 -0.15
N PRO A 64 6.35 6.00 -0.82
CA PRO A 64 5.90 5.97 -2.21
C PRO A 64 4.55 6.64 -2.46
N PHE A 65 3.56 6.43 -1.60
CA PHE A 65 2.21 6.94 -1.82
C PHE A 65 2.12 8.48 -1.79
N PRO A 66 2.65 9.19 -0.77
CA PRO A 66 2.71 10.66 -0.80
C PRO A 66 3.48 11.23 -2.00
N LEU A 67 4.49 10.51 -2.50
CA LEU A 67 5.27 10.96 -3.64
C LEU A 67 4.45 11.11 -4.93
N LEU A 68 3.40 10.30 -5.10
CA LEU A 68 2.51 10.37 -6.27
C LEU A 68 1.86 11.75 -6.44
N ALA A 69 1.57 12.43 -5.33
CA ALA A 69 1.00 13.78 -5.35
C ALA A 69 2.04 14.89 -5.45
N LEU A 70 3.33 14.59 -5.18
CA LEU A 70 4.41 15.58 -5.13
C LEU A 70 5.19 15.68 -6.44
N ILE A 71 5.38 14.57 -7.14
CA ILE A 71 6.25 14.49 -8.32
C ILE A 71 5.58 13.66 -9.41
N ASP A 72 5.29 14.29 -10.55
CA ASP A 72 4.86 13.62 -11.78
C ASP A 72 6.10 13.16 -12.58
N ASP A 73 6.72 12.07 -12.12
CA ASP A 73 7.86 11.43 -12.77
C ASP A 73 7.88 9.93 -12.42
N PRO A 74 7.38 9.06 -13.32
CA PRO A 74 7.29 7.63 -13.06
C PRO A 74 8.63 6.97 -12.72
N SER A 75 9.73 7.48 -13.27
CA SER A 75 11.07 6.93 -12.99
C SER A 75 11.50 7.20 -11.56
N LEU A 76 11.27 8.41 -11.05
CA LEU A 76 11.54 8.76 -9.66
C LEU A 76 10.57 8.06 -8.69
N GLN A 77 9.29 7.93 -9.05
CA GLN A 77 8.31 7.19 -8.26
C GLN A 77 8.72 5.72 -8.13
N LYS A 78 9.10 5.07 -9.24
CA LYS A 78 9.63 3.70 -9.22
C LYS A 78 10.88 3.61 -8.34
N LYS A 79 11.83 4.53 -8.49
CA LYS A 79 13.07 4.52 -7.70
C LYS A 79 12.79 4.64 -6.20
N ALA A 80 11.92 5.56 -5.79
CA ALA A 80 11.52 5.72 -4.39
C ALA A 80 10.82 4.47 -3.85
N SER A 81 9.96 3.83 -4.66
CA SER A 81 9.29 2.58 -4.28
C SER A 81 10.27 1.43 -4.08
N VAL A 82 11.30 1.31 -4.93
CA VAL A 82 12.36 0.30 -4.76
C VAL A 82 13.17 0.56 -3.49
N ILE A 83 13.52 1.83 -3.20
CA ILE A 83 14.24 2.19 -1.97
C ILE A 83 13.40 1.80 -0.74
N TYR A 84 12.11 2.12 -0.75
CA TYR A 84 11.19 1.81 0.34
C TYR A 84 11.01 0.31 0.52
N ALA A 85 10.77 -0.42 -0.58
CA ALA A 85 10.58 -1.86 -0.53
C ALA A 85 11.82 -2.59 0.02
N ASN A 86 13.02 -2.23 -0.43
CA ASN A 86 14.26 -2.84 0.06
C ASN A 86 14.53 -2.53 1.54
N ASP A 87 14.01 -1.40 2.03
CA ASP A 87 14.17 -1.02 3.43
C ASP A 87 13.20 -1.75 4.36
N HIS A 88 11.92 -1.84 3.96
CA HIS A 88 10.86 -2.39 4.82
C HIS A 88 10.60 -3.87 4.57
N TYR A 89 10.86 -4.34 3.36
CA TYR A 89 10.58 -5.69 2.91
C TYR A 89 11.78 -6.25 2.15
N PRO A 90 12.96 -6.40 2.83
CA PRO A 90 14.15 -6.95 2.18
C PRO A 90 13.87 -8.36 1.69
N GLU A 91 14.58 -8.76 0.63
CA GLU A 91 14.49 -10.11 0.10
C GLU A 91 14.76 -11.13 1.21
N SER A 92 13.91 -12.13 1.28
CA SER A 92 13.94 -13.17 2.32
C SER A 92 13.89 -14.55 1.67
N ASN A 93 14.68 -15.46 2.20
CA ASN A 93 14.69 -16.88 1.81
C ASN A 93 13.86 -17.76 2.76
N VAL A 94 12.96 -17.16 3.56
CA VAL A 94 12.10 -17.91 4.49
C VAL A 94 11.15 -18.85 3.74
N LEU A 95 10.65 -18.42 2.59
CA LEU A 95 9.81 -19.27 1.74
C LEU A 95 10.68 -20.05 0.75
N PRO A 96 10.41 -21.35 0.54
CA PRO A 96 11.11 -22.15 -0.46
C PRO A 96 10.82 -21.59 -1.87
N LYS A 97 11.71 -21.90 -2.81
CA LYS A 97 11.45 -21.63 -4.23
C LYS A 97 10.19 -22.38 -4.66
N ILE A 98 9.39 -21.70 -5.49
CA ILE A 98 8.21 -22.34 -6.10
C ILE A 98 8.72 -23.37 -7.10
N GLU A 99 8.48 -24.65 -6.79
CA GLU A 99 8.81 -25.74 -7.70
C GLU A 99 7.79 -25.81 -8.85
N PRO A 100 8.22 -26.26 -10.05
CA PRO A 100 7.28 -26.48 -11.14
C PRO A 100 6.18 -27.45 -10.72
N TYR A 101 4.94 -27.08 -10.96
CA TYR A 101 3.78 -27.91 -10.67
C TYR A 101 3.02 -28.26 -11.95
N SER A 102 2.27 -29.37 -11.92
CA SER A 102 1.43 -29.78 -13.03
C SER A 102 0.35 -28.73 -13.32
N LYS A 103 0.04 -28.55 -14.62
CA LYS A 103 -1.06 -27.66 -15.00
C LYS A 103 -2.39 -28.19 -14.44
N HIS A 104 -3.12 -27.31 -13.81
CA HIS A 104 -4.50 -27.58 -13.39
C HIS A 104 -5.45 -27.47 -14.59
N SER A 105 -6.63 -28.11 -14.50
CA SER A 105 -7.66 -28.03 -15.53
C SER A 105 -8.22 -26.61 -15.68
N LYS A 106 -8.21 -25.84 -14.60
CA LYS A 106 -8.60 -24.42 -14.56
C LYS A 106 -7.47 -23.56 -14.07
N ILE A 107 -7.48 -22.28 -14.44
CA ILE A 107 -6.58 -21.28 -13.88
C ILE A 107 -7.09 -20.93 -12.48
N ARG A 108 -6.25 -21.12 -11.48
CA ARG A 108 -6.56 -20.73 -10.10
C ARG A 108 -6.19 -19.27 -9.88
N VAL A 109 -7.17 -18.47 -9.47
CA VAL A 109 -7.01 -17.05 -9.17
C VAL A 109 -7.23 -16.82 -7.69
N GLY A 110 -6.22 -16.26 -7.01
CA GLY A 110 -6.30 -15.91 -5.59
C GLY A 110 -6.49 -14.41 -5.39
N TYR A 111 -7.55 -14.02 -4.70
CA TYR A 111 -7.81 -12.66 -4.27
C TYR A 111 -7.50 -12.54 -2.78
N PHE A 112 -6.61 -11.62 -2.42
CA PHE A 112 -6.18 -11.39 -1.03
C PHE A 112 -6.69 -10.02 -0.58
N SER A 113 -7.47 -9.97 0.50
CA SER A 113 -7.99 -8.71 1.03
C SER A 113 -8.30 -8.78 2.52
N ALA A 114 -8.12 -7.66 3.22
CA ALA A 114 -8.66 -7.42 4.56
C ALA A 114 -10.11 -6.91 4.53
N ASP A 115 -10.64 -6.60 3.35
CA ASP A 115 -11.85 -5.81 3.16
C ASP A 115 -12.98 -6.60 2.50
N PHE A 116 -13.01 -7.92 2.68
CA PHE A 116 -14.15 -8.76 2.29
C PHE A 116 -15.31 -8.61 3.28
N LYS A 117 -15.79 -7.39 3.44
CA LYS A 117 -16.83 -6.94 4.36
C LYS A 117 -17.53 -5.71 3.79
N ASP A 118 -18.46 -5.09 4.54
CA ASP A 118 -19.02 -3.80 4.15
C ASP A 118 -17.92 -2.72 4.10
N HIS A 119 -17.39 -2.56 2.89
CA HIS A 119 -16.26 -1.67 2.56
C HIS A 119 -16.32 -1.27 1.08
N PRO A 120 -15.90 -0.05 0.70
CA PRO A 120 -15.89 0.39 -0.70
C PRO A 120 -15.17 -0.57 -1.66
N VAL A 121 -14.06 -1.17 -1.25
CA VAL A 121 -13.33 -2.16 -2.08
C VAL A 121 -14.22 -3.37 -2.39
N ALA A 122 -14.89 -3.93 -1.39
CA ALA A 122 -15.79 -5.05 -1.58
C ALA A 122 -16.97 -4.71 -2.49
N THR A 123 -17.57 -3.54 -2.31
CA THR A 123 -18.67 -3.04 -3.16
C THR A 123 -18.26 -2.95 -4.63
N LEU A 124 -17.03 -2.46 -4.90
CA LEU A 124 -16.51 -2.32 -6.27
C LEU A 124 -16.11 -3.65 -6.91
N THR A 125 -15.79 -4.68 -6.12
CA THR A 125 -15.19 -5.91 -6.62
C THR A 125 -16.09 -7.15 -6.50
N ALA A 126 -17.21 -7.10 -5.77
CA ALA A 126 -18.07 -8.25 -5.55
C ALA A 126 -18.57 -8.87 -6.87
N GLU A 127 -19.05 -8.04 -7.79
CA GLU A 127 -19.52 -8.48 -9.10
C GLU A 127 -18.39 -9.11 -9.96
N LEU A 128 -17.16 -8.63 -9.83
CA LEU A 128 -16.00 -9.24 -10.49
C LEU A 128 -15.82 -10.69 -10.06
N TYR A 129 -15.98 -10.99 -8.77
CA TYR A 129 -15.85 -12.36 -8.25
C TYR A 129 -16.98 -13.26 -8.77
N GLU A 130 -18.19 -12.73 -8.88
CA GLU A 130 -19.38 -13.45 -9.37
C GLU A 130 -19.28 -13.78 -10.86
N LEU A 131 -18.75 -12.87 -11.69
CA LEU A 131 -18.79 -12.94 -13.16
C LEU A 131 -17.65 -13.71 -13.80
N HIS A 132 -16.67 -14.22 -13.04
CA HIS A 132 -15.63 -15.07 -13.62
C HIS A 132 -16.19 -16.29 -14.35
N ASP A 133 -15.68 -16.58 -15.53
CA ASP A 133 -16.01 -17.82 -16.27
C ASP A 133 -15.50 -19.06 -15.51
N ARG A 134 -16.40 -19.71 -14.79
CA ARG A 134 -16.10 -20.90 -13.98
C ARG A 134 -15.71 -22.12 -14.82
N SER A 135 -15.86 -22.08 -16.13
CA SER A 135 -15.33 -23.15 -17.00
C SER A 135 -13.81 -23.06 -17.14
N GLN A 136 -13.22 -21.84 -17.00
CA GLN A 136 -11.81 -21.59 -17.17
C GLN A 136 -11.09 -21.25 -15.85
N PHE A 137 -11.80 -20.67 -14.88
CA PHE A 137 -11.23 -20.14 -13.64
C PHE A 137 -11.81 -20.84 -12.40
N GLU A 138 -10.96 -21.04 -11.42
CA GLU A 138 -11.27 -21.43 -10.05
C GLU A 138 -10.89 -20.29 -9.13
N ILE A 139 -11.84 -19.70 -8.41
CA ILE A 139 -11.65 -18.45 -7.67
C ILE A 139 -11.52 -18.72 -6.17
N HIS A 140 -10.41 -18.28 -5.62
CA HIS A 140 -10.08 -18.37 -4.20
C HIS A 140 -10.03 -16.96 -3.59
N ALA A 141 -10.76 -16.71 -2.51
CA ALA A 141 -10.65 -15.52 -1.68
C ALA A 141 -9.88 -15.83 -0.39
N PHE A 142 -8.82 -15.10 -0.10
CA PHE A 142 -8.02 -15.21 1.10
C PHE A 142 -8.23 -13.96 1.95
N SER A 143 -9.02 -14.09 3.03
CA SER A 143 -9.35 -12.99 3.94
C SER A 143 -8.36 -12.93 5.09
N PHE A 144 -7.68 -11.81 5.25
CA PHE A 144 -6.86 -11.50 6.43
C PHE A 144 -7.44 -10.37 7.29
N GLY A 145 -8.68 -9.96 7.01
CA GLY A 145 -9.49 -9.06 7.81
C GLY A 145 -10.52 -9.78 8.67
N PRO A 146 -11.29 -9.05 9.51
CA PRO A 146 -12.29 -9.65 10.38
C PRO A 146 -13.43 -10.29 9.60
N ASP A 147 -13.90 -11.44 10.06
CA ASP A 147 -15.11 -12.10 9.55
C ASP A 147 -16.36 -11.47 10.17
N THR A 148 -16.89 -10.44 9.52
CA THR A 148 -17.97 -9.59 10.04
C THR A 148 -19.35 -10.19 9.87
N GLN A 149 -19.52 -11.21 9.01
CA GLN A 149 -20.80 -11.84 8.69
C GLN A 149 -21.86 -10.84 8.17
N ASP A 150 -21.45 -9.67 7.68
CA ASP A 150 -22.36 -8.70 7.07
C ASP A 150 -22.79 -9.14 5.67
N GLU A 151 -23.76 -8.43 5.09
CA GLU A 151 -24.35 -8.77 3.78
C GLU A 151 -23.28 -8.85 2.68
N MET A 152 -22.32 -7.93 2.66
CA MET A 152 -21.26 -7.93 1.68
C MET A 152 -20.28 -9.09 1.87
N ASN A 153 -19.91 -9.42 3.12
CA ASN A 153 -19.08 -10.58 3.44
C ASN A 153 -19.74 -11.89 2.95
N LEU A 154 -21.03 -12.05 3.23
CA LEU A 154 -21.81 -13.22 2.79
C LEU A 154 -21.93 -13.28 1.26
N ARG A 155 -22.15 -12.14 0.61
CA ARG A 155 -22.19 -12.04 -0.86
C ARG A 155 -20.87 -12.49 -1.50
N ILE A 156 -19.74 -12.03 -0.99
CA ILE A 156 -18.42 -12.42 -1.50
C ILE A 156 -18.16 -13.90 -1.27
N LYS A 157 -18.49 -14.43 -0.08
CA LYS A 157 -18.37 -15.85 0.21
C LYS A 157 -19.17 -16.71 -0.78
N ALA A 158 -20.37 -16.27 -1.16
CA ALA A 158 -21.20 -16.95 -2.15
C ALA A 158 -20.67 -16.77 -3.59
N GLY A 159 -19.96 -15.69 -3.87
CA GLY A 159 -19.45 -15.32 -5.20
C GLY A 159 -18.13 -15.97 -5.59
N VAL A 160 -17.47 -16.73 -4.70
CA VAL A 160 -16.20 -17.42 -4.96
C VAL A 160 -16.32 -18.92 -4.85
N ASP A 161 -15.40 -19.69 -5.44
CA ASP A 161 -15.42 -21.16 -5.30
C ASP A 161 -14.88 -21.58 -3.92
N HIS A 162 -13.90 -20.86 -3.40
CA HIS A 162 -13.28 -21.15 -2.11
C HIS A 162 -12.99 -19.86 -1.33
N PHE A 163 -13.50 -19.80 -0.10
CA PHE A 163 -13.20 -18.70 0.83
C PHE A 163 -12.32 -19.22 1.96
N HIS A 164 -11.17 -18.58 2.16
CA HIS A 164 -10.19 -18.94 3.16
C HIS A 164 -10.01 -17.78 4.15
N ASP A 165 -10.34 -18.02 5.42
CA ASP A 165 -9.94 -17.13 6.50
C ASP A 165 -8.49 -17.46 6.90
N VAL A 166 -7.60 -16.53 6.61
CA VAL A 166 -6.17 -16.66 6.89
C VAL A 166 -5.69 -15.70 7.99
N GLN A 167 -6.61 -15.04 8.69
CA GLN A 167 -6.31 -14.03 9.71
C GLN A 167 -5.40 -14.57 10.82
N THR A 168 -5.59 -15.82 11.21
CA THR A 168 -4.84 -16.47 12.29
C THR A 168 -3.70 -17.36 11.81
N MET A 169 -3.51 -17.48 10.50
CA MET A 169 -2.43 -18.28 9.94
C MET A 169 -1.09 -17.53 10.12
N SER A 170 -0.12 -18.18 10.73
CA SER A 170 1.28 -17.70 10.74
C SER A 170 1.99 -18.12 9.45
N ASN A 171 2.95 -17.32 9.04
CA ASN A 171 3.90 -17.68 7.98
C ASN A 171 4.76 -18.88 8.39
#